data_47870f4f8abec55a0010db64301a78b0
#
_entry.id   47870f4f8abec55a0010db64301a78b0
#
_cell.length_a   1.000
_cell.length_b   1.000
_cell.length_c   1.000
_cell.angle_alpha   90.00
_cell.angle_beta   90.00
_cell.angle_gamma   90.00
#
_symmetry.space_group_name_H-M   'P 1'
#
loop_
_entity.id
_entity.type
_entity.pdbx_description
1 polymer ?
#
loop_
_entity_poly.entity_id
_entity_poly.type
_entity_poly.pdbx_seq_one_letter_code
_entity_poly.pdbx_strand_id
1 'polypeptide(L)'
;LHTAYRRQRQMCIRDRYVFTPAVTAENSNWYRGTADAIYQNLSFLKNSHEPYVVIASGDCVYKLDYNKVLEYHIEKKADITVVCRDMEAGTNVERFGTIRMNEESRIEEFEEKPLQAKTNTISCGIYVVRRRLLIEMIEKCAEEDRYDFVRDILIRYKDLKRIYGYKIKDYWRNIASVDDYYSTNMDFLKADVRNYFFKQYPDVYSKVDDLPPAKYNPCLLYTSPSPRDRQKS
;
A
#
# COMPACT_ATOMS: atom_id res chain seq x y z
N LEU A 1 -21.71 7.31 -16.32
CA LEU A 1 -20.30 7.72 -16.10
C LEU A 1 -20.20 8.90 -15.12
N HIS A 2 -20.97 9.97 -15.26
CA HIS A 2 -20.96 11.12 -14.33
C HIS A 2 -21.43 10.79 -12.91
N THR A 3 -22.33 9.84 -12.74
CA THR A 3 -22.87 9.46 -11.41
C THR A 3 -21.88 8.61 -10.62
N ALA A 4 -21.12 7.74 -11.28
CA ALA A 4 -20.05 6.95 -10.64
C ALA A 4 -18.89 7.86 -10.18
N TYR A 5 -18.52 8.84 -11.00
CA TYR A 5 -17.49 9.84 -10.68
C TYR A 5 -17.88 10.71 -9.48
N ARG A 6 -19.14 11.15 -9.38
CA ARG A 6 -19.65 11.88 -8.22
C ARG A 6 -19.69 11.03 -6.95
N ARG A 7 -20.08 9.75 -7.04
CA ARG A 7 -20.07 8.82 -5.89
C ARG A 7 -18.66 8.58 -5.39
N GLN A 8 -17.69 8.38 -6.27
CA GLN A 8 -16.30 8.16 -5.91
C GLN A 8 -15.66 9.40 -5.28
N ARG A 9 -16.00 10.60 -5.78
CA ARG A 9 -15.59 11.87 -5.16
C ARG A 9 -16.21 12.10 -3.77
N GLN A 10 -17.46 11.70 -3.58
CA GLN A 10 -18.13 11.74 -2.27
C GLN A 10 -17.54 10.72 -1.29
N MET A 11 -17.21 9.50 -1.76
CA MET A 11 -16.50 8.49 -0.96
C MET A 11 -15.16 9.01 -0.46
N CYS A 12 -14.33 9.63 -1.30
CA CYS A 12 -13.03 10.15 -0.89
C CYS A 12 -13.08 11.24 0.18
N ILE A 13 -14.18 11.97 0.31
CA ILE A 13 -14.33 13.07 1.28
C ILE A 13 -15.09 12.63 2.54
N ARG A 14 -16.09 11.73 2.40
CA ARG A 14 -16.98 11.35 3.50
C ARG A 14 -16.57 10.08 4.23
N ASP A 15 -15.83 9.18 3.56
CA ASP A 15 -15.55 7.83 4.07
C ASP A 15 -14.08 7.63 4.45
N ARG A 16 -13.31 8.73 4.57
CA ARG A 16 -11.95 8.67 5.08
C ARG A 16 -11.95 8.96 6.57
N TYR A 17 -11.59 7.97 7.35
CA TYR A 17 -11.42 8.08 8.79
C TYR A 17 -9.94 8.04 9.14
N VAL A 18 -9.50 8.98 9.99
CA VAL A 18 -8.16 8.95 10.59
C VAL A 18 -8.33 8.39 11.99
N PHE A 19 -7.84 7.18 12.20
CA PHE A 19 -7.84 6.54 13.49
C PHE A 19 -6.51 6.84 14.19
N THR A 20 -6.58 7.63 15.24
CA THR A 20 -5.46 7.83 16.17
C THR A 20 -5.60 6.87 17.34
N PRO A 21 -4.49 6.49 18.00
CA PRO A 21 -4.57 5.71 19.24
C PRO A 21 -5.46 6.44 20.23
N ALA A 22 -6.57 5.83 20.61
CA ALA A 22 -7.47 6.41 21.60
C ALA A 22 -6.99 6.00 23.00
N VAL A 23 -6.61 6.99 23.81
CA VAL A 23 -6.41 6.78 25.24
C VAL A 23 -7.79 6.65 25.88
N THR A 24 -8.16 5.44 26.24
CA THR A 24 -9.37 5.12 27.01
C THR A 24 -8.98 4.67 28.41
N ALA A 25 -9.95 4.58 29.30
CA ALA A 25 -9.71 4.03 30.65
C ALA A 25 -9.16 2.58 30.61
N GLU A 26 -9.47 1.84 29.54
CA GLU A 26 -9.05 0.45 29.33
C GLU A 26 -7.77 0.34 28.51
N ASN A 27 -7.42 1.34 27.70
CA ASN A 27 -6.25 1.34 26.84
C ASN A 27 -5.55 2.69 26.90
N SER A 28 -4.45 2.76 27.65
CA SER A 28 -3.60 3.96 27.76
C SER A 28 -2.40 3.94 26.81
N ASN A 29 -2.26 2.91 25.98
CA ASN A 29 -1.07 2.66 25.20
C ASN A 29 -1.24 3.15 23.75
N TRP A 30 -0.12 3.61 23.20
CA TRP A 30 0.03 3.84 21.77
C TRP A 30 -0.09 2.50 21.02
N TYR A 31 -0.29 2.55 19.67
CA TYR A 31 -0.25 1.33 18.86
C TYR A 31 1.07 0.59 19.05
N ARG A 32 1.01 -0.66 19.49
CA ARG A 32 2.17 -1.51 19.77
C ARG A 32 2.74 -2.16 18.51
N GLY A 33 1.98 -2.15 17.42
CA GLY A 33 2.36 -2.70 16.13
C GLY A 33 1.23 -2.58 15.11
N THR A 34 1.49 -3.08 13.90
CA THR A 34 0.57 -2.97 12.77
C THR A 34 -0.71 -3.78 12.95
N ALA A 35 -0.64 -4.95 13.60
CA ALA A 35 -1.82 -5.74 13.96
C ALA A 35 -2.62 -5.09 15.09
N ASP A 36 -1.95 -4.48 16.07
CA ASP A 36 -2.61 -3.77 17.16
C ASP A 36 -3.37 -2.53 16.66
N ALA A 37 -2.82 -1.81 15.69
CA ALA A 37 -3.51 -0.68 15.07
C ALA A 37 -4.83 -1.11 14.39
N ILE A 38 -4.88 -2.30 13.80
CA ILE A 38 -6.12 -2.86 13.25
C ILE A 38 -7.05 -3.30 14.38
N TYR A 39 -6.50 -3.94 15.42
CA TYR A 39 -7.27 -4.44 16.56
C TYR A 39 -8.01 -3.32 17.30
N GLN A 40 -7.32 -2.23 17.64
CA GLN A 40 -7.93 -1.10 18.34
C GLN A 40 -9.07 -0.43 17.52
N ASN A 41 -9.09 -0.63 16.20
CA ASN A 41 -10.10 -0.11 15.30
C ASN A 41 -11.03 -1.20 14.72
N LEU A 42 -11.05 -2.38 15.33
CA LEU A 42 -11.75 -3.55 14.82
C LEU A 42 -13.27 -3.36 14.70
N SER A 43 -13.86 -2.49 15.54
CA SER A 43 -15.29 -2.12 15.47
C SER A 43 -15.68 -1.58 14.10
N PHE A 44 -14.80 -0.82 13.44
CA PHE A 44 -15.03 -0.33 12.09
C PHE A 44 -15.15 -1.47 11.07
N LEU A 45 -14.26 -2.47 11.16
CA LEU A 45 -14.32 -3.65 10.31
C LEU A 45 -15.53 -4.53 10.60
N LYS A 46 -15.93 -4.65 11.88
CA LYS A 46 -17.11 -5.43 12.28
C LYS A 46 -18.41 -4.81 11.76
N ASN A 47 -18.49 -3.50 11.73
CA ASN A 47 -19.64 -2.77 11.23
C ASN A 47 -19.70 -2.67 9.68
N SER A 48 -18.61 -2.99 8.99
CA SER A 48 -18.59 -3.02 7.53
C SER A 48 -19.33 -4.26 6.99
N HIS A 49 -19.95 -4.11 5.83
CA HIS A 49 -20.58 -5.21 5.09
C HIS A 49 -19.70 -5.73 3.94
N GLU A 50 -18.60 -5.07 3.65
CA GLU A 50 -17.70 -5.46 2.56
C GLU A 50 -17.02 -6.81 2.85
N PRO A 51 -16.98 -7.73 1.88
CA PRO A 51 -16.43 -9.08 2.09
C PRO A 51 -14.91 -9.12 2.18
N TYR A 52 -14.22 -8.13 1.61
CA TYR A 52 -12.76 -8.06 1.51
C TYR A 52 -12.23 -6.77 2.10
N VAL A 53 -11.00 -6.83 2.56
CA VAL A 53 -10.24 -5.67 3.09
C VAL A 53 -8.92 -5.59 2.34
N VAL A 54 -8.56 -4.40 1.91
CA VAL A 54 -7.22 -4.08 1.40
C VAL A 54 -6.47 -3.38 2.52
N ILE A 55 -5.31 -3.92 2.86
CA ILE A 55 -4.35 -3.31 3.78
C ILE A 55 -3.20 -2.80 2.93
N ALA A 56 -2.84 -1.55 3.05
CA ALA A 56 -1.74 -0.95 2.30
C ALA A 56 -0.86 -0.12 3.22
N SER A 57 0.46 -0.27 3.06
CA SER A 57 1.44 0.57 3.74
C SER A 57 1.38 2.01 3.20
N GLY A 58 1.54 2.99 4.09
CA GLY A 58 1.49 4.41 3.75
C GLY A 58 2.83 5.00 3.32
N ASP A 59 3.89 4.22 3.33
CA ASP A 59 5.26 4.63 3.02
C ASP A 59 5.71 4.26 1.59
N CYS A 60 4.77 3.97 0.71
CA CYS A 60 5.05 3.56 -0.66
C CYS A 60 4.36 4.46 -1.69
N VAL A 61 5.07 4.71 -2.79
CA VAL A 61 4.52 5.38 -3.98
C VAL A 61 4.35 4.36 -5.09
N TYR A 62 3.13 4.15 -5.51
CA TYR A 62 2.78 3.18 -6.54
C TYR A 62 1.45 3.53 -7.21
N LYS A 63 1.16 2.84 -8.28
CA LYS A 63 -0.13 2.87 -8.96
C LYS A 63 -0.56 1.42 -9.21
N LEU A 64 -1.73 1.06 -8.71
CA LEU A 64 -2.22 -0.32 -8.73
C LEU A 64 -3.73 -0.34 -8.99
N ASP A 65 -4.15 -1.20 -9.91
CA ASP A 65 -5.56 -1.54 -10.08
C ASP A 65 -5.96 -2.61 -9.05
N TYR A 66 -6.57 -2.17 -7.97
CA TYR A 66 -7.02 -3.08 -6.91
C TYR A 66 -8.08 -4.08 -7.36
N ASN A 67 -8.86 -3.76 -8.40
CA ASN A 67 -9.85 -4.69 -8.93
C ASN A 67 -9.19 -5.95 -9.50
N LYS A 68 -8.08 -5.78 -10.23
CA LYS A 68 -7.31 -6.93 -10.76
C LYS A 68 -6.71 -7.80 -9.65
N VAL A 69 -6.26 -7.17 -8.57
CA VAL A 69 -5.75 -7.91 -7.40
C VAL A 69 -6.88 -8.69 -6.73
N LEU A 70 -8.06 -8.07 -6.61
CA LEU A 70 -9.24 -8.70 -6.02
C LEU A 70 -9.77 -9.85 -6.90
N GLU A 71 -9.85 -9.66 -8.22
CA GLU A 71 -10.22 -10.71 -9.18
C GLU A 71 -9.28 -11.92 -9.05
N TYR A 72 -7.97 -11.67 -9.01
CA TYR A 72 -6.97 -12.72 -8.77
C TYR A 72 -7.17 -13.42 -7.42
N HIS A 73 -7.43 -12.65 -6.36
CA HIS A 73 -7.70 -13.19 -5.03
C HIS A 73 -8.90 -14.15 -5.02
N ILE A 74 -9.96 -13.78 -5.75
CA ILE A 74 -11.18 -14.57 -5.87
C ILE A 74 -10.93 -15.82 -6.73
N GLU A 75 -10.26 -15.69 -7.87
CA GLU A 75 -9.91 -16.77 -8.78
C GLU A 75 -9.08 -17.85 -8.08
N LYS A 76 -8.03 -17.44 -7.37
CA LYS A 76 -7.18 -18.35 -6.57
C LYS A 76 -7.88 -18.90 -5.32
N LYS A 77 -9.08 -18.42 -5.02
CA LYS A 77 -9.79 -18.73 -3.75
C LYS A 77 -8.87 -18.50 -2.55
N ALA A 78 -8.04 -17.46 -2.63
CA ALA A 78 -7.05 -17.14 -1.63
C ALA A 78 -7.70 -16.74 -0.30
N ASP A 79 -7.01 -16.99 0.79
CA ASP A 79 -7.35 -16.46 2.10
C ASP A 79 -6.66 -15.11 2.32
N ILE A 80 -5.41 -15.00 1.83
CA ILE A 80 -4.64 -13.75 1.78
C ILE A 80 -3.93 -13.66 0.44
N THR A 81 -3.94 -12.50 -0.19
CA THR A 81 -3.11 -12.19 -1.35
C THR A 81 -2.12 -11.10 -0.98
N VAL A 82 -0.85 -11.35 -1.24
CA VAL A 82 0.25 -10.42 -1.00
C VAL A 82 0.69 -9.85 -2.34
N VAL A 83 0.65 -8.53 -2.48
CA VAL A 83 1.23 -7.88 -3.66
C VAL A 83 2.75 -7.87 -3.50
N CYS A 84 3.43 -8.38 -4.50
CA CYS A 84 4.88 -8.56 -4.49
C CYS A 84 5.52 -8.10 -5.80
N ARG A 85 6.83 -7.91 -5.77
CA ARG A 85 7.62 -7.45 -6.91
C ARG A 85 8.97 -8.12 -6.92
N ASP A 86 9.46 -8.44 -8.11
CA ASP A 86 10.85 -8.84 -8.30
C ASP A 86 11.72 -7.59 -8.40
N MET A 87 12.74 -7.51 -7.55
CA MET A 87 13.74 -6.45 -7.59
C MET A 87 14.90 -6.85 -8.51
N GLU A 88 15.58 -5.85 -9.05
CA GLU A 88 16.76 -6.06 -9.87
C GLU A 88 17.88 -6.75 -9.08
N ALA A 89 18.67 -7.57 -9.74
CA ALA A 89 19.80 -8.25 -9.13
C ALA A 89 20.78 -7.20 -8.57
N GLY A 90 21.24 -7.42 -7.34
CA GLY A 90 22.13 -6.49 -6.64
C GLY A 90 21.43 -5.38 -5.85
N THR A 91 20.09 -5.29 -5.92
CA THR A 91 19.35 -4.38 -5.05
C THR A 91 19.34 -4.94 -3.62
N ASN A 92 19.61 -4.08 -2.62
CA ASN A 92 19.47 -4.48 -1.24
C ASN A 92 17.99 -4.66 -0.89
N VAL A 93 17.57 -5.91 -0.71
CA VAL A 93 16.19 -6.31 -0.38
C VAL A 93 16.01 -6.68 1.09
N GLU A 94 17.08 -6.67 1.89
CA GLU A 94 17.06 -7.09 3.30
C GLU A 94 16.17 -6.22 4.19
N ARG A 95 15.87 -5.00 3.75
CA ARG A 95 14.95 -4.10 4.46
C ARG A 95 13.46 -4.44 4.26
N PHE A 96 13.15 -5.39 3.38
CA PHE A 96 11.79 -5.78 3.03
C PHE A 96 11.48 -7.21 3.49
N GLY A 97 10.20 -7.54 3.52
CA GLY A 97 9.79 -8.92 3.59
C GLY A 97 10.08 -9.62 2.24
N THR A 98 10.88 -10.70 2.26
CA THR A 98 11.20 -11.47 1.06
C THR A 98 10.32 -12.70 0.95
N ILE A 99 9.98 -13.07 -0.28
CA ILE A 99 8.97 -14.08 -0.58
C ILE A 99 9.52 -15.10 -1.58
N ARG A 100 9.33 -16.39 -1.29
CA ARG A 100 9.48 -17.47 -2.26
C ARG A 100 8.11 -18.09 -2.55
N MET A 101 7.82 -18.24 -3.83
CA MET A 101 6.56 -18.80 -4.33
C MET A 101 6.83 -20.02 -5.21
N ASN A 102 5.86 -20.94 -5.22
CA ASN A 102 5.86 -22.05 -6.19
C ASN A 102 5.34 -21.59 -7.58
N GLU A 103 5.25 -22.53 -8.52
CA GLU A 103 4.76 -22.27 -9.88
C GLU A 103 3.33 -21.76 -9.95
N GLU A 104 2.50 -22.10 -8.95
CA GLU A 104 1.11 -21.64 -8.83
C GLU A 104 0.99 -20.28 -8.16
N SER A 105 2.12 -19.64 -7.82
CA SER A 105 2.21 -18.37 -7.06
C SER A 105 1.76 -18.50 -5.60
N ARG A 106 1.70 -19.71 -5.04
CA ARG A 106 1.49 -19.90 -3.61
C ARG A 106 2.77 -19.57 -2.85
N ILE A 107 2.66 -18.83 -1.76
CA ILE A 107 3.80 -18.46 -0.93
C ILE A 107 4.24 -19.68 -0.10
N GLU A 108 5.47 -20.10 -0.27
CA GLU A 108 6.10 -21.18 0.48
C GLU A 108 6.99 -20.66 1.59
N GLU A 109 7.74 -19.59 1.32
CA GLU A 109 8.57 -18.93 2.33
C GLU A 109 8.29 -17.44 2.35
N PHE A 110 8.21 -16.90 3.55
CA PHE A 110 8.12 -15.47 3.81
C PHE A 110 9.08 -15.14 4.95
N GLU A 111 10.07 -14.31 4.71
CA GLU A 111 11.06 -13.88 5.70
C GLU A 111 10.98 -12.36 5.85
N GLU A 112 10.67 -11.89 7.05
CA GLU A 112 10.60 -10.45 7.33
C GLU A 112 11.99 -9.90 7.66
N LYS A 113 12.49 -9.01 6.80
CA LYS A 113 13.77 -8.33 6.95
C LYS A 113 14.92 -9.32 7.24
N PRO A 114 15.20 -10.28 6.34
CA PRO A 114 16.24 -11.28 6.56
C PRO A 114 17.62 -10.65 6.56
N LEU A 115 18.55 -11.19 7.36
CA LEU A 115 19.96 -10.77 7.31
C LEU A 115 20.64 -11.12 5.99
N GLN A 116 20.19 -12.17 5.34
CA GLN A 116 20.60 -12.57 4.01
C GLN A 116 19.36 -13.00 3.23
N ALA A 117 19.01 -12.25 2.21
CA ALA A 117 17.87 -12.54 1.38
C ALA A 117 18.16 -13.70 0.41
N LYS A 118 17.29 -14.72 0.43
CA LYS A 118 17.39 -15.88 -0.49
C LYS A 118 16.75 -15.62 -1.84
N THR A 119 15.91 -14.60 -1.94
CA THR A 119 15.17 -14.26 -3.15
C THR A 119 15.15 -12.74 -3.36
N ASN A 120 14.98 -12.30 -4.61
CA ASN A 120 14.80 -10.90 -4.95
C ASN A 120 13.32 -10.48 -5.03
N THR A 121 12.39 -11.39 -4.75
CA THR A 121 10.96 -11.08 -4.70
C THR A 121 10.62 -10.51 -3.32
N ILE A 122 10.11 -9.29 -3.30
CA ILE A 122 9.76 -8.59 -2.07
C ILE A 122 8.24 -8.41 -1.92
N SER A 123 7.77 -8.28 -0.69
CA SER A 123 6.44 -7.79 -0.37
C SER A 123 6.37 -6.28 -0.57
N CYS A 124 5.36 -5.81 -1.27
CA CYS A 124 5.09 -4.39 -1.47
C CYS A 124 4.32 -3.74 -0.30
N GLY A 125 4.05 -4.48 0.76
CA GLY A 125 3.26 -3.96 1.89
C GLY A 125 1.78 -3.78 1.58
N ILE A 126 1.27 -4.50 0.58
CA ILE A 126 -0.14 -4.43 0.15
C ILE A 126 -0.73 -5.83 0.22
N TYR A 127 -1.87 -5.95 0.90
CA TYR A 127 -2.51 -7.23 1.17
C TYR A 127 -4.01 -7.16 0.89
N VAL A 128 -4.57 -8.21 0.30
CA VAL A 128 -6.03 -8.42 0.18
C VAL A 128 -6.40 -9.61 1.05
N VAL A 129 -7.36 -9.42 1.94
CA VAL A 129 -7.78 -10.42 2.94
C VAL A 129 -9.30 -10.48 3.02
N ARG A 130 -9.88 -11.65 3.25
CA ARG A 130 -11.29 -11.77 3.58
C ARG A 130 -11.56 -11.12 4.93
N ARG A 131 -12.52 -10.20 4.99
CA ARG A 131 -12.81 -9.41 6.20
C ARG A 131 -13.04 -10.29 7.45
N ARG A 132 -13.87 -11.33 7.35
CA ARG A 132 -14.15 -12.22 8.47
C ARG A 132 -12.89 -12.92 8.99
N LEU A 133 -12.08 -13.43 8.05
CA LEU A 133 -10.82 -14.10 8.40
C LEU A 133 -9.82 -13.12 9.05
N LEU A 134 -9.76 -11.88 8.56
CA LEU A 134 -8.92 -10.84 9.15
C LEU A 134 -9.32 -10.58 10.60
N ILE A 135 -10.63 -10.41 10.86
CA ILE A 135 -11.17 -10.19 12.21
C ILE A 135 -10.75 -11.34 13.15
N GLU A 136 -10.99 -12.58 12.74
CA GLU A 136 -10.64 -13.77 13.54
C GLU A 136 -9.12 -13.83 13.85
N MET A 137 -8.27 -13.57 12.86
CA MET A 137 -6.82 -13.60 13.06
C MET A 137 -6.34 -12.47 13.98
N ILE A 138 -6.90 -11.27 13.83
CA ILE A 138 -6.54 -10.10 14.64
C ILE A 138 -6.98 -10.28 16.11
N GLU A 139 -8.18 -10.80 16.35
CA GLU A 139 -8.67 -11.08 17.69
C GLU A 139 -7.78 -12.11 18.38
N LYS A 140 -7.44 -13.20 17.68
CA LYS A 140 -6.53 -14.21 18.22
C LYS A 140 -5.12 -13.69 18.48
N CYS A 141 -4.59 -12.82 17.62
CA CYS A 141 -3.30 -12.18 17.88
C CYS A 141 -3.34 -11.30 19.14
N ALA A 142 -4.42 -10.55 19.34
CA ALA A 142 -4.58 -9.74 20.54
C ALA A 142 -4.67 -10.55 21.84
N GLU A 143 -5.39 -11.70 21.82
CA GLU A 143 -5.47 -12.64 22.94
C GLU A 143 -4.10 -13.24 23.33
N GLU A 144 -3.19 -13.35 22.34
CA GLU A 144 -1.86 -13.92 22.52
C GLU A 144 -0.76 -12.84 22.72
N ASP A 145 -1.13 -11.57 22.92
CA ASP A 145 -0.20 -10.44 23.04
C ASP A 145 0.76 -10.29 21.85
N ARG A 146 0.24 -10.48 20.62
CA ARG A 146 0.96 -10.38 19.36
C ARG A 146 0.48 -9.17 18.55
N TYR A 147 1.42 -8.39 18.04
CA TYR A 147 1.11 -7.06 17.53
C TYR A 147 1.60 -6.77 16.12
N ASP A 148 2.39 -7.66 15.50
CA ASP A 148 2.95 -7.50 14.17
C ASP A 148 2.13 -8.25 13.12
N PHE A 149 1.61 -7.52 12.10
CA PHE A 149 0.79 -8.12 11.06
C PHE A 149 1.57 -9.13 10.20
N VAL A 150 2.82 -8.82 9.87
CA VAL A 150 3.62 -9.68 9.00
C VAL A 150 4.07 -10.94 9.75
N ARG A 151 4.68 -10.79 10.91
CA ARG A 151 5.23 -11.90 11.69
C ARG A 151 4.15 -12.78 12.28
N ASP A 152 3.14 -12.16 12.87
CA ASP A 152 2.15 -12.87 13.67
C ASP A 152 0.95 -13.37 12.85
N ILE A 153 0.75 -12.82 11.64
CA ILE A 153 -0.31 -13.28 10.75
C ILE A 153 0.29 -13.94 9.49
N LEU A 154 1.03 -13.22 8.66
CA LEU A 154 1.46 -13.78 7.37
C LEU A 154 2.41 -14.96 7.54
N ILE A 155 3.48 -14.80 8.31
CA ILE A 155 4.48 -15.86 8.49
C ILE A 155 3.88 -17.03 9.27
N ARG A 156 3.17 -16.74 10.35
CA ARG A 156 2.59 -17.76 11.21
C ARG A 156 1.54 -18.63 10.51
N TYR A 157 0.69 -18.02 9.71
CA TYR A 157 -0.42 -18.73 9.07
C TYR A 157 -0.11 -19.19 7.64
N LYS A 158 1.13 -19.02 7.13
CA LYS A 158 1.50 -19.35 5.75
C LYS A 158 1.19 -20.79 5.35
N ASP A 159 1.41 -21.74 6.26
CA ASP A 159 1.19 -23.17 6.00
C ASP A 159 -0.28 -23.58 6.23
N LEU A 160 -0.99 -22.84 7.08
CA LEU A 160 -2.38 -23.11 7.45
C LEU A 160 -3.41 -22.44 6.53
N LYS A 161 -3.01 -21.38 5.85
CA LYS A 161 -3.89 -20.58 4.99
C LYS A 161 -3.38 -20.59 3.56
N ARG A 162 -4.29 -20.31 2.63
CA ARG A 162 -3.95 -20.20 1.20
C ARG A 162 -3.48 -18.77 0.94
N ILE A 163 -2.17 -18.57 1.05
CA ILE A 163 -1.53 -17.27 0.83
C ILE A 163 -0.87 -17.29 -0.55
N TYR A 164 -1.26 -16.36 -1.42
CA TYR A 164 -0.76 -16.23 -2.78
C TYR A 164 -0.08 -14.89 -3.00
N GLY A 165 0.95 -14.89 -3.85
CA GLY A 165 1.61 -13.67 -4.30
C GLY A 165 1.04 -13.19 -5.62
N TYR A 166 0.73 -11.89 -5.69
CA TYR A 166 0.37 -11.19 -6.92
C TYR A 166 1.54 -10.32 -7.37
N LYS A 167 2.22 -10.71 -8.44
CA LYS A 167 3.39 -9.98 -8.94
C LYS A 167 3.00 -8.75 -9.75
N ILE A 168 3.56 -7.59 -9.36
CA ILE A 168 3.48 -6.35 -10.14
C ILE A 168 4.82 -6.06 -10.81
N LYS A 169 4.76 -5.45 -12.01
CA LYS A 169 5.94 -4.98 -12.76
C LYS A 169 6.01 -3.46 -12.82
N ASP A 170 4.91 -2.80 -12.48
CA ASP A 170 4.72 -1.38 -12.60
C ASP A 170 5.55 -0.59 -11.57
N TYR A 171 5.51 0.73 -11.66
CA TYR A 171 6.26 1.60 -10.76
C TYR A 171 5.85 1.38 -9.29
N TRP A 172 6.84 1.11 -8.47
CA TRP A 172 6.71 1.03 -7.02
C TRP A 172 8.00 1.50 -6.36
N ARG A 173 7.90 2.37 -5.36
CA ARG A 173 9.01 2.86 -4.54
C ARG A 173 8.60 2.89 -3.09
N ASN A 174 9.48 2.46 -2.21
CA ASN A 174 9.33 2.66 -0.77
C ASN A 174 10.06 3.93 -0.36
N ILE A 175 9.46 4.69 0.56
CA ILE A 175 10.03 5.92 1.12
C ILE A 175 10.39 5.65 2.57
N ALA A 176 11.59 5.14 2.81
CA ALA A 176 12.09 4.84 4.15
C ALA A 176 13.15 5.86 4.62
N SER A 177 13.68 6.69 3.72
CA SER A 177 14.71 7.69 4.01
C SER A 177 14.44 8.99 3.26
N VAL A 178 15.18 10.06 3.63
CA VAL A 178 15.16 11.33 2.90
C VAL A 178 15.68 11.15 1.46
N ASP A 179 16.67 10.28 1.28
CA ASP A 179 17.22 9.97 -0.04
C ASP A 179 16.22 9.23 -0.92
N ASP A 180 15.45 8.28 -0.36
CA ASP A 180 14.35 7.61 -1.07
C ASP A 180 13.26 8.63 -1.47
N TYR A 181 12.93 9.56 -0.57
CA TYR A 181 11.98 10.65 -0.84
C TYR A 181 12.47 11.55 -1.98
N TYR A 182 13.71 12.02 -1.91
CA TYR A 182 14.31 12.85 -2.95
C TYR A 182 14.34 12.13 -4.30
N SER A 183 14.87 10.91 -4.33
CA SER A 183 14.97 10.10 -5.55
C SER A 183 13.61 9.83 -6.19
N THR A 184 12.60 9.54 -5.36
CA THR A 184 11.23 9.34 -5.83
C THR A 184 10.65 10.60 -6.44
N ASN A 185 10.86 11.78 -5.82
CA ASN A 185 10.44 13.05 -6.41
C ASN A 185 11.14 13.33 -7.74
N MET A 186 12.44 13.04 -7.84
CA MET A 186 13.21 13.20 -9.08
C MET A 186 12.73 12.25 -10.19
N ASP A 187 12.21 11.05 -9.84
CA ASP A 187 11.61 10.15 -10.82
C ASP A 187 10.39 10.79 -11.51
N PHE A 188 9.60 11.61 -10.81
CA PHE A 188 8.47 12.31 -11.41
C PHE A 188 8.86 13.43 -12.40
N LEU A 189 10.12 13.81 -12.48
CA LEU A 189 10.64 14.67 -13.56
C LEU A 189 10.80 13.91 -14.89
N LYS A 190 10.85 12.58 -14.87
CA LYS A 190 10.93 11.74 -16.07
C LYS A 190 9.57 11.67 -16.75
N ALA A 191 9.58 11.78 -18.09
CA ALA A 191 8.34 11.82 -18.88
C ALA A 191 7.56 10.48 -18.82
N ASP A 192 8.25 9.36 -18.82
CA ASP A 192 7.69 8.03 -18.74
C ASP A 192 6.94 7.79 -17.42
N VAL A 193 7.52 8.17 -16.28
CA VAL A 193 6.89 8.08 -14.96
C VAL A 193 5.63 8.94 -14.90
N ARG A 194 5.72 10.21 -15.35
CA ARG A 194 4.54 11.10 -15.40
C ARG A 194 3.43 10.56 -16.30
N ASN A 195 3.79 10.06 -17.47
CA ASN A 195 2.80 9.49 -18.39
C ASN A 195 2.13 8.25 -17.79
N TYR A 196 2.90 7.39 -17.13
CA TYR A 196 2.35 6.24 -16.41
C TYR A 196 1.36 6.67 -15.33
N PHE A 197 1.72 7.61 -14.46
CA PHE A 197 0.85 8.01 -13.35
C PHE A 197 -0.38 8.80 -13.80
N PHE A 198 -0.25 9.72 -14.74
CA PHE A 198 -1.27 10.73 -15.02
C PHE A 198 -2.00 10.57 -16.36
N LYS A 199 -1.53 9.70 -17.27
CA LYS A 199 -2.13 9.52 -18.60
C LYS A 199 -2.54 8.09 -18.92
N GLN A 200 -2.14 7.12 -18.12
CA GLN A 200 -2.48 5.71 -18.33
C GLN A 200 -3.52 5.25 -17.32
N TYR A 201 -4.31 4.25 -17.68
CA TYR A 201 -5.20 3.56 -16.75
C TYR A 201 -4.39 2.64 -15.81
N PRO A 202 -4.82 2.46 -14.54
CA PRO A 202 -5.96 3.08 -13.85
C PRO A 202 -5.72 4.56 -13.53
N ASP A 203 -6.80 5.34 -13.48
CA ASP A 203 -6.70 6.75 -13.10
C ASP A 203 -6.35 6.91 -11.61
N VAL A 204 -5.51 7.88 -11.32
CA VAL A 204 -5.21 8.27 -9.93
C VAL A 204 -6.20 9.34 -9.50
N TYR A 205 -7.09 8.98 -8.60
CA TYR A 205 -8.07 9.93 -8.04
C TYR A 205 -7.49 10.58 -6.79
N SER A 206 -7.24 11.87 -6.86
CA SER A 206 -6.79 12.68 -5.73
C SER A 206 -7.67 13.91 -5.58
N LYS A 207 -7.58 14.57 -4.42
CA LYS A 207 -8.19 15.89 -4.27
C LYS A 207 -7.52 16.84 -5.27
N VAL A 208 -8.31 17.41 -6.17
CA VAL A 208 -7.86 18.47 -7.08
C VAL A 208 -8.07 19.79 -6.36
N ASP A 209 -6.99 20.44 -5.99
CA ASP A 209 -7.02 21.84 -5.58
C ASP A 209 -6.89 22.69 -6.84
N ASP A 210 -7.61 23.81 -6.90
CA ASP A 210 -7.54 24.77 -8.02
C ASP A 210 -6.23 25.58 -7.99
N LEU A 211 -5.13 24.88 -7.74
CA LEU A 211 -3.78 25.41 -7.81
C LEU A 211 -3.28 25.34 -9.25
N PRO A 212 -2.46 26.30 -9.69
CA PRO A 212 -1.84 26.22 -11.00
C PRO A 212 -1.04 24.92 -11.13
N PRO A 213 -1.17 24.20 -12.25
CA PRO A 213 -0.50 22.91 -12.44
C PRO A 213 1.02 23.09 -12.35
N ALA A 214 1.66 22.27 -11.53
CA ALA A 214 3.11 22.17 -11.53
C ALA A 214 3.56 21.67 -12.92
N LYS A 215 4.29 22.47 -13.64
CA LYS A 215 4.88 22.11 -14.94
C LYS A 215 6.32 21.64 -14.69
N TYR A 216 6.53 20.36 -14.80
CA TYR A 216 7.88 19.79 -14.76
C TYR A 216 8.44 19.75 -16.19
N ASN A 217 9.08 20.83 -16.61
CA ASN A 217 9.74 20.89 -17.91
C ASN A 217 11.23 21.23 -17.71
N PRO A 218 12.17 20.67 -18.48
CA PRO A 218 13.59 21.04 -18.38
C PRO A 218 13.87 22.55 -18.53
N CYS A 219 12.92 23.29 -19.13
CA CYS A 219 12.98 24.74 -19.30
C CYS A 219 12.15 25.53 -18.30
N LEU A 220 11.93 25.04 -17.10
CA LEU A 220 11.03 25.65 -16.09
C LEU A 220 11.42 27.08 -15.68
N LEU A 221 12.68 27.45 -15.77
CA LEU A 221 13.16 28.81 -15.47
C LEU A 221 12.54 29.90 -16.36
N TYR A 222 12.04 29.53 -17.55
CA TYR A 222 11.49 30.47 -18.53
C TYR A 222 9.98 30.44 -18.69
N THR A 223 9.28 29.46 -18.14
CA THR A 223 7.85 29.23 -18.40
C THR A 223 6.91 29.48 -17.22
N SER A 224 7.45 29.80 -16.06
CA SER A 224 6.67 30.17 -14.89
C SER A 224 7.05 31.56 -14.44
N PRO A 225 6.43 32.60 -14.99
CA PRO A 225 6.68 33.95 -14.49
C PRO A 225 6.22 33.99 -13.03
N SER A 226 7.17 34.21 -12.14
CA SER A 226 6.89 34.49 -10.74
C SER A 226 5.94 35.70 -10.68
N PRO A 227 4.97 35.75 -9.75
CA PRO A 227 4.17 36.96 -9.52
C PRO A 227 5.03 38.23 -9.32
N ARG A 228 6.27 38.08 -8.89
CA ARG A 228 7.25 39.17 -8.75
C ARG A 228 7.79 39.66 -10.11
N ASP A 229 7.83 38.83 -11.14
CA ASP A 229 8.34 39.21 -12.46
C ASP A 229 7.30 39.97 -13.28
N ARG A 230 6.02 39.82 -12.93
CA ARG A 230 4.92 40.61 -13.54
C ARG A 230 4.87 42.09 -13.08
N GLN A 231 5.56 42.41 -11.96
CA GLN A 231 5.60 43.81 -11.48
C GLN A 231 6.75 44.63 -12.07
N LYS A 232 7.61 44.03 -12.91
CA LYS A 232 8.77 44.69 -13.53
C LYS A 232 8.65 44.89 -15.04
N SER A 233 7.49 44.61 -15.63
CA SER A 233 7.21 44.88 -17.07
C SER A 233 6.15 45.97 -17.24
#